data_7aa7713b8eab415bdaa213362edcd230
#
_entry.id   7aa7713b8eab415bdaa213362edcd230
#
_cell.length_a   1.000
_cell.length_b   1.000
_cell.length_c   1.000
_cell.angle_alpha   90.00
_cell.angle_beta   90.00
_cell.angle_gamma   90.00
#
_symmetry.space_group_name_H-M   'P 1'
#
loop_
_entity.id
_entity.type
_entity.pdbx_description
1 polymer ?
#
loop_
_entity_poly.entity_id
_entity_poly.type
_entity_poly.pdbx_seq_one_letter_code
_entity_poly.pdbx_strand_id
1 'polypeptide(L)'
;SDDEQVYFHVNTHLTVELAKMAASRGVKRFIYLSSTKVFGDPVPPVVCFNSGSPTNPTDVYGESKLQAELELTAIAKETGLEVVIIRPPLVYGQGVKGNMAMLSKLVRSNLPLPFRAISTNRRSMVSLENLIDLVRHCLSNPDAIGQIFLVSDDHDLSTFEIICLFKRYLGSKSIVFSVPKYILYAIGCITGSTSKINRLVESSVVDIEHTKTTLNWSPPQSVEEAFKNMVK
;
A
#
# COMPACT_ATOMS: atom_id res chain seq x y z
N SER A 1 14.08 -5.82 18.99
CA SER A 1 15.20 -6.14 18.08
C SER A 1 15.76 -4.84 17.49
N ASP A 2 16.99 -4.86 16.97
CA ASP A 2 17.60 -3.67 16.36
C ASP A 2 16.71 -3.10 15.24
N ASP A 3 16.05 -3.94 14.46
CA ASP A 3 15.10 -3.53 13.42
C ASP A 3 13.89 -2.77 13.99
N GLU A 4 13.38 -3.14 15.15
CA GLU A 4 12.25 -2.48 15.80
C GLU A 4 12.60 -1.03 16.19
N GLN A 5 13.74 -0.83 16.82
CA GLN A 5 14.23 0.51 17.18
C GLN A 5 14.42 1.39 15.94
N VAL A 6 14.91 0.83 14.84
CA VAL A 6 15.10 1.56 13.58
C VAL A 6 13.74 2.02 13.01
N TYR A 7 12.71 1.18 13.04
CA TYR A 7 11.37 1.58 12.55
C TYR A 7 10.79 2.73 13.37
N PHE A 8 10.82 2.66 14.70
CA PHE A 8 10.34 3.76 15.55
C PHE A 8 11.19 5.02 15.41
N HIS A 9 12.51 4.87 15.32
CA HIS A 9 13.38 6.03 15.12
C HIS A 9 13.06 6.76 13.81
N VAL A 10 13.00 6.05 12.69
CA VAL A 10 12.82 6.67 11.37
C VAL A 10 11.35 7.09 11.13
N ASN A 11 10.40 6.20 11.39
CA ASN A 11 9.00 6.46 11.05
C ASN A 11 8.29 7.36 12.05
N THR A 12 8.69 7.34 13.34
CA THR A 12 8.04 8.12 14.39
C THR A 12 8.90 9.31 14.81
N HIS A 13 10.06 9.07 15.44
CA HIS A 13 10.84 10.13 16.08
C HIS A 13 11.29 11.20 15.08
N LEU A 14 11.95 10.81 13.98
CA LEU A 14 12.38 11.77 12.96
C LEU A 14 11.21 12.49 12.28
N THR A 15 10.09 11.82 12.09
CA THR A 15 8.87 12.44 11.52
C THR A 15 8.31 13.51 12.46
N VAL A 16 8.24 13.20 13.75
CA VAL A 16 7.77 14.14 14.79
C VAL A 16 8.71 15.36 14.90
N GLU A 17 10.02 15.14 14.93
CA GLU A 17 10.99 16.24 14.94
C GLU A 17 10.86 17.13 13.70
N LEU A 18 10.72 16.51 12.51
CA LEU A 18 10.54 17.25 11.26
C LEU A 18 9.25 18.07 11.28
N ALA A 19 8.15 17.52 11.79
CA ALA A 19 6.88 18.22 11.87
C ALA A 19 6.95 19.42 12.85
N LYS A 20 7.60 19.26 14.02
CA LYS A 20 7.85 20.35 14.98
C LYS A 20 8.71 21.45 14.37
N MET A 21 9.77 21.08 13.66
CA MET A 21 10.62 22.03 12.95
C MET A 21 9.86 22.76 11.83
N ALA A 22 9.03 22.05 11.08
CA ALA A 22 8.18 22.64 10.04
C ALA A 22 7.22 23.68 10.64
N ALA A 23 6.52 23.33 11.71
CA ALA A 23 5.62 24.24 12.41
C ALA A 23 6.36 25.48 12.93
N SER A 24 7.51 25.32 13.59
CA SER A 24 8.31 26.45 14.12
C SER A 24 8.83 27.39 13.04
N ARG A 25 8.93 26.93 11.79
CA ARG A 25 9.36 27.72 10.62
C ARG A 25 8.22 28.25 9.76
N GLY A 26 6.99 28.12 10.22
CA GLY A 26 5.80 28.66 9.54
C GLY A 26 5.40 27.85 8.28
N VAL A 27 5.81 26.59 8.17
CA VAL A 27 5.27 25.69 7.15
C VAL A 27 3.77 25.51 7.41
N LYS A 28 2.95 25.73 6.40
CA LYS A 28 1.50 25.64 6.55
C LYS A 28 1.00 24.20 6.60
N ARG A 29 1.49 23.35 5.67
CA ARG A 29 0.97 21.97 5.49
C ARG A 29 2.05 20.92 5.55
N PHE A 30 1.75 19.84 6.24
CA PHE A 30 2.60 18.66 6.37
C PHE A 30 1.81 17.42 5.93
N ILE A 31 2.27 16.77 4.86
CA ILE A 31 1.64 15.56 4.33
C ILE A 31 2.47 14.36 4.77
N TYR A 32 1.83 13.43 5.49
CA TYR A 32 2.48 12.22 5.97
C TYR A 32 2.00 10.99 5.19
N LEU A 33 2.95 10.27 4.59
CA LEU A 33 2.67 8.98 3.98
C LEU A 33 2.77 7.88 5.05
N SER A 34 1.61 7.45 5.53
CA SER A 34 1.44 6.31 6.44
C SER A 34 1.36 4.99 5.66
N SER A 35 0.53 4.06 6.08
CA SER A 35 0.31 2.78 5.40
C SER A 35 -1.01 2.16 5.84
N THR A 36 -1.63 1.34 5.00
CA THR A 36 -2.75 0.47 5.40
C THR A 36 -2.35 -0.59 6.45
N LYS A 37 -1.07 -0.79 6.71
CA LYS A 37 -0.58 -1.67 7.77
C LYS A 37 -0.98 -1.22 9.19
N VAL A 38 -1.41 0.02 9.36
CA VAL A 38 -2.00 0.50 10.63
C VAL A 38 -3.31 -0.19 10.99
N PHE A 39 -3.99 -0.79 10.01
CA PHE A 39 -5.21 -1.59 10.24
C PHE A 39 -4.92 -3.03 10.68
N GLY A 40 -3.67 -3.48 10.53
CA GLY A 40 -3.28 -4.87 10.75
C GLY A 40 -3.48 -5.75 9.52
N ASP A 41 -3.36 -7.06 9.73
CA ASP A 41 -3.61 -8.02 8.67
C ASP A 41 -5.11 -8.28 8.50
N PRO A 42 -5.60 -8.41 7.26
CA PRO A 42 -7.01 -8.67 7.01
C PRO A 42 -7.40 -10.05 7.53
N VAL A 43 -8.49 -10.10 8.30
CA VAL A 43 -9.06 -11.35 8.83
C VAL A 43 -10.24 -11.75 7.94
N PRO A 44 -10.34 -13.01 7.48
CA PRO A 44 -11.50 -13.47 6.71
C PRO A 44 -12.84 -13.33 7.47
N PRO A 45 -13.96 -13.04 6.77
CA PRO A 45 -14.09 -12.80 5.34
C PRO A 45 -13.47 -11.47 4.91
N VAL A 46 -13.22 -11.28 3.61
CA VAL A 46 -12.54 -10.12 3.02
C VAL A 46 -12.89 -8.82 3.76
N VAL A 47 -11.88 -8.21 4.38
CA VAL A 47 -12.06 -6.93 5.07
C VAL A 47 -11.74 -5.82 4.09
N CYS A 48 -12.73 -4.96 3.84
CA CYS A 48 -12.55 -3.72 3.14
C CYS A 48 -12.32 -2.61 4.17
N PHE A 49 -11.13 -2.04 4.22
CA PHE A 49 -10.80 -0.94 5.11
C PHE A 49 -11.25 0.39 4.52
N ASN A 50 -11.79 1.27 5.34
CA ASN A 50 -12.10 2.66 5.02
C ASN A 50 -11.41 3.62 6.00
N SER A 51 -11.54 4.92 5.79
CA SER A 51 -10.89 5.95 6.63
C SER A 51 -11.29 5.89 8.11
N GLY A 52 -12.50 5.39 8.43
CA GLY A 52 -13.04 5.21 9.78
C GLY A 52 -12.80 3.82 10.38
N SER A 53 -12.14 2.90 9.65
CA SER A 53 -11.86 1.57 10.17
C SER A 53 -10.93 1.63 11.39
N PRO A 54 -11.16 0.79 12.43
CA PRO A 54 -10.31 0.76 13.61
C PRO A 54 -8.89 0.32 13.24
N THR A 55 -7.90 0.95 13.86
CA THR A 55 -6.49 0.59 13.69
C THR A 55 -6.11 -0.49 14.70
N ASN A 56 -5.42 -1.53 14.21
CA ASN A 56 -4.91 -2.64 15.02
C ASN A 56 -3.67 -3.25 14.35
N PRO A 57 -2.53 -2.53 14.31
CA PRO A 57 -1.33 -3.01 13.62
C PRO A 57 -0.84 -4.33 14.22
N THR A 58 -0.35 -5.21 13.36
CA THR A 58 0.12 -6.56 13.73
C THR A 58 1.64 -6.73 13.52
N ASP A 59 2.30 -5.68 13.06
CA ASP A 59 3.75 -5.65 12.90
C ASP A 59 4.34 -4.30 13.34
N VAL A 60 5.61 -4.31 13.70
CA VAL A 60 6.36 -3.13 14.20
C VAL A 60 6.32 -1.95 13.22
N TYR A 61 6.30 -2.24 11.91
CA TYR A 61 6.19 -1.20 10.90
C TYR A 61 4.83 -0.48 10.99
N GLY A 62 3.72 -1.23 11.06
CA GLY A 62 2.39 -0.67 11.24
C GLY A 62 2.26 0.11 12.55
N GLU A 63 2.80 -0.43 13.65
CA GLU A 63 2.83 0.25 14.95
C GLU A 63 3.56 1.58 14.89
N SER A 64 4.78 1.61 14.31
CA SER A 64 5.56 2.83 14.17
C SER A 64 4.88 3.89 13.30
N LYS A 65 4.15 3.46 12.26
CA LYS A 65 3.35 4.38 11.42
C LYS A 65 2.15 4.95 12.17
N LEU A 66 1.43 4.10 12.92
CA LEU A 66 0.29 4.55 13.73
C LEU A 66 0.73 5.53 14.82
N GLN A 67 1.82 5.23 15.53
CA GLN A 67 2.35 6.14 16.55
C GLN A 67 2.70 7.51 15.95
N ALA A 68 3.29 7.55 14.76
CA ALA A 68 3.57 8.82 14.08
C ALA A 68 2.28 9.59 13.72
N GLU A 69 1.22 8.93 13.29
CA GLU A 69 -0.07 9.57 13.02
C GLU A 69 -0.65 10.24 14.29
N LEU A 70 -0.58 9.55 15.43
CA LEU A 70 -1.08 10.07 16.70
C LEU A 70 -0.29 11.31 17.16
N GLU A 71 1.04 11.25 17.09
CA GLU A 71 1.93 12.37 17.43
C GLU A 71 1.72 13.56 16.49
N LEU A 72 1.60 13.33 15.18
CA LEU A 72 1.33 14.38 14.20
C LEU A 72 -0.03 15.06 14.45
N THR A 73 -1.03 14.28 14.85
CA THR A 73 -2.35 14.82 15.20
C THR A 73 -2.28 15.69 16.46
N ALA A 74 -1.46 15.35 17.44
CA ALA A 74 -1.21 16.18 18.63
C ALA A 74 -0.50 17.48 18.24
N ILE A 75 0.57 17.41 17.46
CA ILE A 75 1.30 18.59 16.96
C ILE A 75 0.39 19.53 16.17
N ALA A 76 -0.49 18.99 15.31
CA ALA A 76 -1.46 19.79 14.57
C ALA A 76 -2.36 20.63 15.51
N LYS A 77 -2.85 20.01 16.58
CA LYS A 77 -3.70 20.70 17.58
C LYS A 77 -2.93 21.76 18.37
N GLU A 78 -1.68 21.53 18.70
CA GLU A 78 -0.85 22.43 19.49
C GLU A 78 -0.33 23.63 18.69
N THR A 79 0.01 23.41 17.42
CA THR A 79 0.76 24.38 16.61
C THR A 79 -0.07 25.03 15.50
N GLY A 80 -1.22 24.46 15.15
CA GLY A 80 -2.00 24.88 13.99
C GLY A 80 -1.42 24.38 12.65
N LEU A 81 -0.41 23.48 12.66
CA LEU A 81 0.11 22.86 11.44
C LEU A 81 -0.98 22.05 10.75
N GLU A 82 -1.23 22.32 9.48
CA GLU A 82 -2.19 21.57 8.67
C GLU A 82 -1.62 20.18 8.34
N VAL A 83 -1.97 19.17 9.12
CA VAL A 83 -1.52 17.79 8.88
C VAL A 83 -2.51 17.06 8.00
N VAL A 84 -1.99 16.36 6.98
CA VAL A 84 -2.75 15.44 6.11
C VAL A 84 -2.08 14.07 6.17
N ILE A 85 -2.85 13.02 6.41
CA ILE A 85 -2.34 11.65 6.48
C ILE A 85 -2.88 10.88 5.29
N ILE A 86 -1.99 10.20 4.56
CA ILE A 86 -2.36 9.30 3.47
C ILE A 86 -1.92 7.88 3.84
N ARG A 87 -2.83 6.92 3.79
CA ARG A 87 -2.59 5.48 4.08
C ARG A 87 -2.60 4.68 2.78
N PRO A 88 -1.48 4.61 2.03
CA PRO A 88 -1.42 3.81 0.82
C PRO A 88 -1.39 2.31 1.15
N PRO A 89 -2.01 1.47 0.30
CA PRO A 89 -1.79 0.03 0.27
C PRO A 89 -0.44 -0.28 -0.41
N LEU A 90 -0.32 -1.42 -1.07
CA LEU A 90 0.85 -1.75 -1.86
C LEU A 90 1.05 -0.74 -3.00
N VAL A 91 2.13 0.03 -2.92
CA VAL A 91 2.53 0.96 -3.99
C VAL A 91 3.34 0.21 -5.03
N TYR A 92 3.04 0.43 -6.31
CA TYR A 92 3.79 -0.15 -7.42
C TYR A 92 4.12 0.90 -8.49
N GLY A 93 5.17 0.63 -9.27
CA GLY A 93 5.68 1.55 -10.29
C GLY A 93 7.08 1.17 -10.72
N GLN A 94 7.74 2.04 -11.50
CA GLN A 94 9.11 1.80 -11.94
C GLN A 94 10.06 1.69 -10.74
N GLY A 95 10.95 0.68 -10.74
CA GLY A 95 11.88 0.44 -9.65
C GLY A 95 11.27 -0.19 -8.40
N VAL A 96 10.03 -0.69 -8.47
CA VAL A 96 9.35 -1.36 -7.35
C VAL A 96 10.21 -2.46 -6.73
N LYS A 97 10.14 -2.57 -5.39
CA LYS A 97 10.84 -3.59 -4.59
C LYS A 97 9.85 -4.63 -4.04
N GLY A 98 10.35 -5.59 -3.27
CA GLY A 98 9.51 -6.56 -2.55
C GLY A 98 8.76 -7.54 -3.46
N ASN A 99 7.52 -7.85 -3.10
CA ASN A 99 6.74 -8.92 -3.76
C ASN A 99 6.44 -8.63 -5.24
N MET A 100 6.20 -7.37 -5.62
CA MET A 100 5.95 -7.01 -7.01
C MET A 100 7.20 -7.23 -7.88
N ALA A 101 8.38 -6.85 -7.39
CA ALA A 101 9.64 -7.13 -8.07
C ALA A 101 9.89 -8.63 -8.20
N MET A 102 9.57 -9.41 -7.15
CA MET A 102 9.70 -10.86 -7.18
C MET A 102 8.76 -11.48 -8.21
N LEU A 103 7.49 -11.08 -8.25
CA LEU A 103 6.53 -11.55 -9.26
C LEU A 103 6.97 -11.19 -10.68
N SER A 104 7.43 -9.96 -10.90
CA SER A 104 7.97 -9.53 -12.19
C SER A 104 9.14 -10.40 -12.65
N LYS A 105 10.12 -10.67 -11.75
CA LYS A 105 11.26 -11.57 -12.03
C LYS A 105 10.79 -12.99 -12.36
N LEU A 106 9.82 -13.50 -11.60
CA LEU A 106 9.26 -14.83 -11.81
C LEU A 106 8.59 -14.94 -13.18
N VAL A 107 7.82 -13.93 -13.57
CA VAL A 107 7.17 -13.89 -14.90
C VAL A 107 8.22 -13.75 -16.01
N ARG A 108 9.28 -12.96 -15.83
CA ARG A 108 10.38 -12.81 -16.78
C ARG A 108 11.16 -14.11 -17.02
N SER A 109 11.23 -15.01 -16.03
CA SER A 109 11.99 -16.26 -16.16
C SER A 109 11.36 -17.27 -17.15
N ASN A 110 10.14 -17.00 -17.63
CA ASN A 110 9.37 -17.90 -18.51
C ASN A 110 9.13 -19.30 -17.95
N LEU A 111 9.30 -19.51 -16.64
CA LEU A 111 9.00 -20.78 -15.97
C LEU A 111 7.49 -20.95 -15.79
N PRO A 112 7.01 -22.20 -15.67
CA PRO A 112 5.62 -22.47 -15.30
C PRO A 112 5.29 -21.91 -13.91
N LEU A 113 4.15 -21.23 -13.76
CA LEU A 113 3.74 -20.54 -12.55
C LEU A 113 2.47 -21.16 -11.95
N PRO A 114 2.49 -21.66 -10.70
CA PRO A 114 1.39 -22.41 -10.08
C PRO A 114 0.34 -21.49 -9.41
N PHE A 115 0.00 -20.35 -10.02
CA PHE A 115 -0.81 -19.30 -9.36
C PHE A 115 -2.21 -19.10 -9.95
N ARG A 116 -2.66 -19.93 -10.90
CA ARG A 116 -3.99 -19.78 -11.51
C ARG A 116 -5.13 -19.93 -10.49
N ALA A 117 -4.95 -20.73 -9.45
CA ALA A 117 -5.94 -20.90 -8.39
C ALA A 117 -6.09 -19.68 -7.46
N ILE A 118 -5.18 -18.69 -7.54
CA ILE A 118 -5.25 -17.47 -6.75
C ILE A 118 -5.92 -16.36 -7.61
N SER A 119 -7.16 -16.62 -8.00
CA SER A 119 -7.96 -15.74 -8.86
C SER A 119 -9.14 -15.09 -8.14
N THR A 120 -9.41 -15.52 -6.90
CA THR A 120 -10.55 -15.05 -6.11
C THR A 120 -10.19 -14.03 -5.02
N ASN A 121 -8.91 -13.91 -4.69
CA ASN A 121 -8.45 -12.87 -3.79
C ASN A 121 -8.57 -11.50 -4.48
N ARG A 122 -8.71 -10.44 -3.66
CA ARG A 122 -8.77 -9.05 -4.14
C ARG A 122 -7.79 -8.21 -3.35
N ARG A 123 -7.04 -7.40 -4.07
CA ARG A 123 -6.03 -6.51 -3.49
C ARG A 123 -6.14 -5.15 -4.13
N SER A 124 -6.35 -4.17 -3.28
CA SER A 124 -6.15 -2.79 -3.67
C SER A 124 -4.66 -2.49 -3.75
N MET A 125 -4.28 -1.78 -4.78
CA MET A 125 -2.92 -1.29 -5.01
C MET A 125 -3.02 0.15 -5.50
N VAL A 126 -1.92 0.88 -5.45
CA VAL A 126 -1.83 2.23 -6.01
C VAL A 126 -0.57 2.37 -6.83
N SER A 127 -0.70 2.90 -8.03
CA SER A 127 0.46 3.28 -8.83
C SER A 127 1.19 4.47 -8.18
N LEU A 128 2.50 4.53 -8.37
CA LEU A 128 3.29 5.65 -7.84
C LEU A 128 2.79 6.98 -8.39
N GLU A 129 2.37 7.01 -9.65
CA GLU A 129 1.83 8.17 -10.33
C GLU A 129 0.52 8.65 -9.69
N ASN A 130 -0.42 7.74 -9.43
CA ASN A 130 -1.69 8.08 -8.77
C ASN A 130 -1.46 8.55 -7.32
N LEU A 131 -0.51 7.94 -6.60
CA LEU A 131 -0.14 8.38 -5.26
C LEU A 131 0.45 9.79 -5.27
N ILE A 132 1.36 10.08 -6.21
CA ILE A 132 1.96 11.41 -6.37
C ILE A 132 0.89 12.44 -6.73
N ASP A 133 -0.03 12.08 -7.62
CA ASP A 133 -1.13 12.97 -8.01
C ASP A 133 -2.02 13.31 -6.82
N LEU A 134 -2.41 12.33 -6.00
CA LEU A 134 -3.17 12.59 -4.76
C LEU A 134 -2.38 13.50 -3.80
N VAL A 135 -1.08 13.23 -3.58
CA VAL A 135 -0.24 14.08 -2.73
C VAL A 135 -0.24 15.53 -3.24
N ARG A 136 -0.07 15.72 -4.56
CA ARG A 136 -0.12 17.07 -5.17
C ARG A 136 -1.48 17.73 -4.98
N HIS A 137 -2.56 16.97 -5.13
CA HIS A 137 -3.92 17.46 -4.91
C HIS A 137 -4.13 17.90 -3.46
N CYS A 138 -3.62 17.13 -2.48
CA CYS A 138 -3.68 17.46 -1.07
C CYS A 138 -2.87 18.72 -0.70
N LEU A 139 -1.86 19.12 -1.48
CA LEU A 139 -1.03 20.29 -1.14
C LEU A 139 -1.82 21.61 -1.13
N SER A 140 -2.79 21.75 -2.02
CA SER A 140 -3.54 23.00 -2.20
C SER A 140 -5.04 22.91 -1.82
N ASN A 141 -5.58 21.70 -1.70
CA ASN A 141 -6.99 21.51 -1.38
C ASN A 141 -7.27 21.81 0.11
N PRO A 142 -8.15 22.77 0.46
CA PRO A 142 -8.47 23.09 1.86
C PRO A 142 -9.19 21.96 2.58
N ASP A 143 -9.98 21.14 1.86
CA ASP A 143 -10.74 20.03 2.43
C ASP A 143 -9.85 18.86 2.86
N ALA A 144 -8.56 18.89 2.50
CA ALA A 144 -7.58 17.91 2.94
C ALA A 144 -7.11 18.12 4.40
N ILE A 145 -7.31 19.30 4.97
CA ILE A 145 -6.75 19.66 6.27
C ILE A 145 -7.32 18.77 7.39
N GLY A 146 -6.43 18.14 8.16
CA GLY A 146 -6.80 17.31 9.30
C GLY A 146 -7.41 15.96 8.92
N GLN A 147 -7.41 15.59 7.64
CA GLN A 147 -8.04 14.37 7.14
C GLN A 147 -7.05 13.21 7.02
N ILE A 148 -7.62 11.99 7.05
CA ILE A 148 -6.92 10.73 6.78
C ILE A 148 -7.52 10.14 5.51
N PHE A 149 -6.71 9.98 4.48
CA PHE A 149 -7.13 9.44 3.19
C PHE A 149 -6.57 8.05 2.94
N LEU A 150 -7.42 7.17 2.42
CA LEU A 150 -7.01 5.95 1.74
C LEU A 150 -6.87 6.23 0.25
N VAL A 151 -6.00 5.50 -0.42
CA VAL A 151 -5.73 5.67 -1.84
C VAL A 151 -5.61 4.31 -2.52
N SER A 152 -6.14 4.16 -3.71
CA SER A 152 -5.91 3.02 -4.60
C SER A 152 -6.13 3.44 -6.04
N ASP A 153 -5.85 2.55 -6.99
CA ASP A 153 -6.18 2.77 -8.39
C ASP A 153 -7.69 2.53 -8.70
N ASP A 154 -8.52 2.42 -7.65
CA ASP A 154 -9.97 2.13 -7.74
C ASP A 154 -10.31 0.86 -8.54
N HIS A 155 -9.36 -0.07 -8.59
CA HIS A 155 -9.48 -1.35 -9.29
C HIS A 155 -8.70 -2.45 -8.56
N ASP A 156 -9.43 -3.33 -7.89
CA ASP A 156 -8.83 -4.43 -7.14
C ASP A 156 -8.47 -5.61 -8.03
N LEU A 157 -7.25 -6.11 -7.88
CA LEU A 157 -6.73 -7.22 -8.65
C LEU A 157 -6.50 -8.47 -7.80
N SER A 158 -6.76 -9.63 -8.39
CA SER A 158 -6.25 -10.89 -7.87
C SER A 158 -4.77 -11.07 -8.21
N THR A 159 -4.09 -11.94 -7.48
CA THR A 159 -2.70 -12.31 -7.80
C THR A 159 -2.58 -12.88 -9.21
N PHE A 160 -3.58 -13.65 -9.66
CA PHE A 160 -3.62 -14.16 -11.03
C PHE A 160 -3.71 -13.04 -12.07
N GLU A 161 -4.57 -12.03 -11.87
CA GLU A 161 -4.69 -10.89 -12.77
C GLU A 161 -3.40 -10.06 -12.83
N ILE A 162 -2.74 -9.84 -11.68
CA ILE A 162 -1.43 -9.19 -11.61
C ILE A 162 -0.40 -9.93 -12.47
N ILE A 163 -0.35 -11.27 -12.38
CA ILE A 163 0.55 -12.09 -13.20
C ILE A 163 0.20 -12.00 -14.68
N CYS A 164 -1.09 -11.96 -15.03
CA CYS A 164 -1.52 -11.78 -16.42
C CYS A 164 -1.11 -10.42 -16.99
N LEU A 165 -1.19 -9.34 -16.20
CA LEU A 165 -0.71 -8.02 -16.58
C LEU A 165 0.81 -8.03 -16.80
N PHE A 166 1.58 -8.61 -15.88
CA PHE A 166 3.02 -8.77 -16.08
C PHE A 166 3.34 -9.58 -17.33
N LYS A 167 2.65 -10.70 -17.56
CA LYS A 167 2.86 -11.51 -18.78
C LYS A 167 2.63 -10.68 -20.05
N ARG A 168 1.53 -9.92 -20.08
CA ARG A 168 1.16 -9.08 -21.23
C ARG A 168 2.23 -8.06 -21.53
N TYR A 169 2.64 -7.27 -20.55
CA TYR A 169 3.55 -6.13 -20.76
C TYR A 169 5.02 -6.52 -20.82
N LEU A 170 5.41 -7.66 -20.22
CA LEU A 170 6.77 -8.21 -20.34
C LEU A 170 6.97 -9.10 -21.57
N GLY A 171 5.91 -9.43 -22.30
CA GLY A 171 5.97 -10.37 -23.41
C GLY A 171 6.30 -11.81 -22.98
N SER A 172 6.02 -12.17 -21.71
CA SER A 172 6.40 -13.47 -21.15
C SER A 172 5.57 -14.61 -21.71
N LYS A 173 6.23 -15.73 -21.99
CA LYS A 173 5.65 -17.00 -22.43
C LYS A 173 5.33 -17.97 -21.28
N SER A 174 5.48 -17.54 -20.02
CA SER A 174 5.18 -18.37 -18.82
C SER A 174 3.78 -18.99 -18.93
N ILE A 175 3.68 -20.28 -18.63
CA ILE A 175 2.40 -20.99 -18.51
C ILE A 175 1.92 -20.84 -17.05
N VAL A 176 0.70 -20.34 -16.87
CA VAL A 176 0.11 -20.23 -15.52
C VAL A 176 -0.88 -21.39 -15.36
N PHE A 177 -0.58 -22.28 -14.44
CA PHE A 177 -1.40 -23.47 -14.17
C PHE A 177 -1.98 -23.44 -12.75
N SER A 178 -2.99 -24.26 -12.53
CA SER A 178 -3.71 -24.32 -11.26
C SER A 178 -3.07 -25.33 -10.32
N VAL A 179 -2.76 -24.88 -9.10
CA VAL A 179 -2.38 -25.72 -7.98
C VAL A 179 -3.30 -25.38 -6.82
N PRO A 180 -3.89 -26.37 -6.13
CA PRO A 180 -4.70 -26.11 -4.95
C PRO A 180 -3.94 -25.30 -3.90
N LYS A 181 -4.63 -24.34 -3.27
CA LYS A 181 -4.01 -23.41 -2.30
C LYS A 181 -3.27 -24.12 -1.15
N TYR A 182 -3.81 -25.26 -0.67
CA TYR A 182 -3.18 -26.05 0.41
C TYR A 182 -1.78 -26.57 0.05
N ILE A 183 -1.52 -26.87 -1.24
CA ILE A 183 -0.19 -27.29 -1.71
C ILE A 183 0.78 -26.09 -1.66
N LEU A 184 0.32 -24.89 -2.04
CA LEU A 184 1.14 -23.67 -1.93
C LEU A 184 1.49 -23.39 -0.47
N TYR A 185 0.54 -23.56 0.45
CA TYR A 185 0.79 -23.43 1.89
C TYR A 185 1.79 -24.46 2.40
N ALA A 186 1.65 -25.73 1.98
CA ALA A 186 2.60 -26.80 2.36
C ALA A 186 4.02 -26.46 1.87
N ILE A 187 4.18 -26.00 0.64
CA ILE A 187 5.47 -25.53 0.12
C ILE A 187 6.00 -24.35 0.95
N GLY A 188 5.14 -23.40 1.30
CA GLY A 188 5.50 -22.26 2.14
C GLY A 188 6.02 -22.67 3.51
N CYS A 189 5.38 -23.67 4.15
CA CYS A 189 5.82 -24.23 5.43
C CYS A 189 7.20 -24.91 5.31
N ILE A 190 7.40 -25.75 4.28
CA ILE A 190 8.66 -26.47 4.07
C ILE A 190 9.82 -25.52 3.75
N THR A 191 9.56 -24.46 2.99
CA THR A 191 10.60 -23.50 2.55
C THR A 191 10.77 -22.30 3.50
N GLY A 192 10.05 -22.25 4.63
CA GLY A 192 10.04 -21.09 5.53
C GLY A 192 9.48 -19.82 4.90
N SER A 193 8.68 -19.95 3.82
CA SER A 193 8.15 -18.82 3.04
C SER A 193 6.65 -18.58 3.25
N THR A 194 6.08 -19.05 4.36
CA THR A 194 4.64 -18.98 4.65
C THR A 194 4.10 -17.54 4.59
N SER A 195 4.82 -16.57 5.16
CA SER A 195 4.42 -15.17 5.12
C SER A 195 4.35 -14.60 3.69
N LYS A 196 5.22 -15.05 2.77
CA LYS A 196 5.19 -14.66 1.37
C LYS A 196 3.99 -15.27 0.64
N ILE A 197 3.66 -16.53 0.94
CA ILE A 197 2.50 -17.23 0.39
C ILE A 197 1.21 -16.57 0.89
N ASN A 198 1.09 -16.28 2.19
CA ASN A 198 -0.07 -15.58 2.75
C ASN A 198 -0.30 -14.25 2.01
N ARG A 199 0.73 -13.45 1.84
CA ARG A 199 0.65 -12.18 1.08
C ARG A 199 0.23 -12.34 -0.38
N LEU A 200 0.37 -13.51 -0.99
CA LEU A 200 -0.11 -13.77 -2.36
C LEU A 200 -1.56 -14.24 -2.38
N VAL A 201 -2.01 -14.95 -1.36
CA VAL A 201 -3.33 -15.60 -1.32
C VAL A 201 -4.40 -14.73 -0.65
N GLU A 202 -4.02 -13.92 0.32
CA GLU A 202 -4.94 -13.09 1.10
C GLU A 202 -5.48 -11.90 0.31
N SER A 203 -6.70 -11.49 0.69
CA SER A 203 -7.31 -10.27 0.17
C SER A 203 -7.03 -9.11 1.12
N SER A 204 -6.84 -7.93 0.56
CA SER A 204 -6.69 -6.67 1.31
C SER A 204 -7.22 -5.54 0.44
N VAL A 205 -8.39 -5.05 0.75
CA VAL A 205 -9.13 -4.07 -0.04
C VAL A 205 -9.27 -2.77 0.75
N VAL A 206 -9.21 -1.64 0.07
CA VAL A 206 -9.48 -0.33 0.65
C VAL A 206 -10.58 0.39 -0.11
N ASP A 207 -11.48 1.00 0.61
CA ASP A 207 -12.50 1.89 0.09
C ASP A 207 -11.97 3.32 0.08
N ILE A 208 -11.92 3.92 -1.10
CA ILE A 208 -11.44 5.29 -1.30
C ILE A 208 -12.58 6.31 -1.51
N GLU A 209 -13.82 5.94 -1.23
CA GLU A 209 -14.98 6.81 -1.47
C GLU A 209 -14.89 8.12 -0.67
N HIS A 210 -14.41 8.06 0.58
CA HIS A 210 -14.12 9.27 1.36
C HIS A 210 -13.11 10.19 0.67
N THR A 211 -12.05 9.64 0.09
CA THR A 211 -11.04 10.41 -0.65
C THR A 211 -11.64 11.05 -1.89
N LYS A 212 -12.42 10.27 -2.66
CA LYS A 212 -13.08 10.75 -3.88
C LYS A 212 -14.04 11.89 -3.61
N THR A 213 -14.90 11.73 -2.61
CA THR A 213 -15.96 12.69 -2.29
C THR A 213 -15.41 13.97 -1.62
N THR A 214 -14.50 13.81 -0.64
CA THR A 214 -13.94 14.95 0.09
C THR A 214 -13.07 15.83 -0.80
N LEU A 215 -12.23 15.20 -1.64
CA LEU A 215 -11.27 15.92 -2.46
C LEU A 215 -11.77 16.21 -3.89
N ASN A 216 -12.91 15.67 -4.29
CA ASN A 216 -13.32 15.61 -5.70
C ASN A 216 -12.19 15.08 -6.60
N TRP A 217 -11.55 13.99 -6.17
CA TRP A 217 -10.40 13.37 -6.81
C TRP A 217 -10.70 11.94 -7.21
N SER A 218 -10.17 11.52 -8.34
CA SER A 218 -10.17 10.12 -8.77
C SER A 218 -8.80 9.78 -9.36
N PRO A 219 -8.35 8.50 -9.30
CA PRO A 219 -7.07 8.10 -9.87
C PRO A 219 -7.00 8.44 -11.36
N PRO A 220 -6.05 9.31 -11.79
CA PRO A 220 -5.99 9.74 -13.19
C PRO A 220 -5.43 8.67 -14.14
N GLN A 221 -4.69 7.69 -13.62
CA GLN A 221 -4.06 6.64 -14.42
C GLN A 221 -4.75 5.30 -14.16
N SER A 222 -5.08 4.58 -15.24
CA SER A 222 -5.61 3.22 -15.15
C SER A 222 -4.52 2.21 -14.76
N VAL A 223 -4.95 1.06 -14.20
CA VAL A 223 -4.06 -0.05 -13.85
C VAL A 223 -3.25 -0.54 -15.05
N GLU A 224 -3.89 -0.66 -16.23
CA GLU A 224 -3.20 -1.08 -17.45
C GLU A 224 -2.09 -0.11 -17.85
N GLU A 225 -2.35 1.20 -17.80
CA GLU A 225 -1.35 2.23 -18.11
C GLU A 225 -0.20 2.19 -17.11
N ALA A 226 -0.51 2.05 -15.83
CA ALA A 226 0.49 1.96 -14.77
C ALA A 226 1.41 0.75 -14.96
N PHE A 227 0.86 -0.44 -15.24
CA PHE A 227 1.67 -1.64 -15.53
C PHE A 227 2.50 -1.49 -16.79
N LYS A 228 1.94 -0.90 -17.86
CA LYS A 228 2.69 -0.62 -19.10
C LYS A 228 3.88 0.30 -18.84
N ASN A 229 3.72 1.32 -18.00
CA ASN A 229 4.79 2.26 -17.67
C ASN A 229 5.83 1.65 -16.73
N MET A 230 5.40 0.81 -15.78
CA MET A 230 6.29 0.14 -14.82
C MET A 230 7.31 -0.80 -15.48
N VAL A 231 7.00 -1.41 -16.62
CA VAL A 231 7.85 -2.42 -17.27
C VAL A 231 8.72 -1.86 -18.40
N LYS A 232 8.54 -0.60 -18.77
CA LYS A 232 9.44 0.12 -19.69
C LYS A 232 10.80 0.37 -19.01
#